data_7fb982fd300dabfcf1da78dd82eeb1c6
#
_entry.id   7fb982fd300dabfcf1da78dd82eeb1c6
#
_cell.length_a   1.000
_cell.length_b   1.000
_cell.length_c   1.000
_cell.angle_alpha   90.00
_cell.angle_beta   90.00
_cell.angle_gamma   90.00
#
_symmetry.space_group_name_H-M   'P 1'
#
loop_
_entity.id
_entity.type
_entity.pdbx_description
1 polymer ?
#
loop_
_entity_poly.entity_id
_entity_poly.type
_entity_poly.pdbx_seq_one_letter_code
_entity_poly.pdbx_strand_id
1 'polypeptide(L)'
;METVGVLCARARVEEKSLMAALAAAGIVSAIFPPVDEPLPVGPLAIAPSGNPFPVPRLVIDRHQDRQIARAVLASCRALGVPALSAGVAATGDRLDVASALAAHGLPRPHSALCTSEEAALKAVRFSGLPATLMPLDMKSGGIALLDQDTAEAVLEHRAVLGGSERSLGLIQAGAPTAHQRAEIIVIDGRATALEPGSDLACGPVERRMAEEAARALRADLVAVTVARIGSEPIVWDVHPAPDFRDAMPIAVLTVAEAVAHAVAQRLRTMDAASLAQDLGSWIAITPEGVHDDIVIRA
;
A
#
# COMPACT_ATOMS: atom_id res chain seq x y z
N MET A 1 6.27 17.70 -19.97
CA MET A 1 6.71 17.91 -18.57
C MET A 1 6.34 16.66 -17.79
N GLU A 2 7.32 16.03 -17.22
CA GLU A 2 7.16 14.74 -16.54
C GLU A 2 6.46 14.93 -15.21
N THR A 3 5.32 14.27 -15.01
CA THR A 3 4.41 14.51 -13.89
C THR A 3 4.32 13.26 -13.02
N VAL A 4 4.27 13.45 -11.71
CA VAL A 4 3.92 12.41 -10.75
C VAL A 4 2.41 12.39 -10.56
N GLY A 5 1.78 11.22 -10.71
CA GLY A 5 0.35 11.03 -10.49
C GLY A 5 0.05 10.78 -9.02
N VAL A 6 -0.89 11.53 -8.44
CA VAL A 6 -1.46 11.21 -7.12
C VAL A 6 -2.79 10.51 -7.35
N LEU A 7 -2.82 9.21 -7.15
CA LEU A 7 -4.03 8.38 -7.32
C LEU A 7 -5.00 8.63 -6.18
N CYS A 8 -6.03 9.39 -6.45
CA CYS A 8 -7.12 9.70 -5.52
C CYS A 8 -8.38 10.14 -6.27
N ALA A 9 -9.55 9.95 -5.69
CA ALA A 9 -10.81 10.42 -6.28
C ALA A 9 -10.91 11.96 -6.28
N ARG A 10 -10.34 12.60 -5.25
CA ARG A 10 -10.24 14.07 -5.10
C ARG A 10 -9.13 14.41 -4.12
N ALA A 11 -8.47 15.55 -4.31
CA ALA A 11 -7.48 16.03 -3.36
C ALA A 11 -8.17 16.55 -2.08
N ARG A 12 -8.02 15.82 -0.98
CA ARG A 12 -8.36 16.22 0.38
C ARG A 12 -7.18 16.98 1.00
N VAL A 13 -7.20 17.19 2.30
CA VAL A 13 -6.14 17.91 3.02
C VAL A 13 -4.80 17.19 2.87
N GLU A 14 -4.79 15.86 3.02
CA GLU A 14 -3.61 15.03 2.94
C GLU A 14 -2.98 15.06 1.54
N GLU A 15 -3.78 14.90 0.50
CA GLU A 15 -3.30 14.92 -0.88
C GLU A 15 -2.80 16.33 -1.26
N LYS A 16 -3.46 17.41 -0.79
CA LYS A 16 -2.98 18.79 -0.98
C LYS A 16 -1.65 19.04 -0.27
N SER A 17 -1.50 18.56 0.96
CA SER A 17 -0.23 18.64 1.71
C SER A 17 0.88 17.88 1.00
N LEU A 18 0.58 16.68 0.49
CA LEU A 18 1.52 15.89 -0.31
C LEU A 18 1.93 16.61 -1.59
N MET A 19 0.97 17.15 -2.36
CA MET A 19 1.27 17.90 -3.59
C MET A 19 2.08 19.16 -3.31
N ALA A 20 1.85 19.83 -2.18
CA ALA A 20 2.65 20.97 -1.75
C ALA A 20 4.09 20.56 -1.41
N ALA A 21 4.29 19.43 -0.70
CA ALA A 21 5.61 18.90 -0.40
C ALA A 21 6.38 18.48 -1.67
N LEU A 22 5.69 17.85 -2.62
CA LEU A 22 6.26 17.51 -3.94
C LEU A 22 6.69 18.78 -4.69
N ALA A 23 5.85 19.83 -4.71
CA ALA A 23 6.17 21.09 -5.36
C ALA A 23 7.38 21.78 -4.70
N ALA A 24 7.49 21.75 -3.36
CA ALA A 24 8.64 22.25 -2.63
C ALA A 24 9.94 21.48 -2.97
N ALA A 25 9.82 20.19 -3.32
CA ALA A 25 10.92 19.37 -3.82
C ALA A 25 11.20 19.55 -5.34
N GLY A 26 10.51 20.48 -6.01
CA GLY A 26 10.65 20.71 -7.46
C GLY A 26 9.97 19.67 -8.34
N ILE A 27 9.06 18.86 -7.78
CA ILE A 27 8.35 17.78 -8.49
C ILE A 27 6.97 18.24 -8.87
N VAL A 28 6.66 18.20 -10.17
CA VAL A 28 5.30 18.48 -10.67
C VAL A 28 4.40 17.28 -10.42
N SER A 29 3.24 17.52 -9.84
CA SER A 29 2.26 16.46 -9.54
C SER A 29 0.85 16.85 -9.96
N ALA A 30 0.02 15.86 -10.30
CA ALA A 30 -1.38 16.02 -10.65
C ALA A 30 -2.22 14.86 -10.10
N ILE A 31 -3.53 15.09 -9.95
CA ILE A 31 -4.48 14.00 -9.65
C ILE A 31 -4.47 13.00 -10.82
N PHE A 32 -4.45 11.72 -10.48
CA PHE A 32 -4.45 10.64 -11.45
C PHE A 32 -5.49 9.55 -11.06
N PRO A 33 -6.21 8.95 -12.00
CA PRO A 33 -6.32 9.38 -13.40
C PRO A 33 -6.97 10.76 -13.54
N PRO A 34 -6.79 11.43 -14.68
CA PRO A 34 -7.55 12.65 -14.95
C PRO A 34 -9.06 12.36 -14.87
N VAL A 35 -9.81 13.32 -14.34
CA VAL A 35 -11.28 13.20 -14.23
C VAL A 35 -11.87 13.07 -15.63
N ASP A 36 -12.82 12.14 -15.79
CA ASP A 36 -13.56 11.88 -17.04
C ASP A 36 -12.73 11.29 -18.22
N GLU A 37 -11.47 10.90 -17.97
CA GLU A 37 -10.66 10.24 -19.00
C GLU A 37 -10.53 8.73 -18.70
N PRO A 38 -10.88 7.85 -19.67
CA PRO A 38 -10.70 6.42 -19.52
C PRO A 38 -9.21 6.06 -19.53
N LEU A 39 -8.81 5.18 -18.62
CA LEU A 39 -7.45 4.67 -18.58
C LEU A 39 -7.22 3.64 -19.71
N PRO A 40 -6.16 3.79 -20.49
CA PRO A 40 -5.81 2.79 -21.49
C PRO A 40 -5.32 1.50 -20.81
N VAL A 41 -5.67 0.36 -21.42
CA VAL A 41 -5.17 -0.96 -21.00
C VAL A 41 -4.22 -1.47 -22.08
N GLY A 42 -2.93 -1.57 -21.75
CA GLY A 42 -1.89 -2.04 -22.68
C GLY A 42 -1.01 -0.91 -23.24
N PRO A 43 -0.13 -1.23 -24.20
CA PRO A 43 0.95 -0.34 -24.64
C PRO A 43 0.51 0.89 -25.45
N LEU A 44 -0.73 0.94 -25.93
CA LEU A 44 -1.27 2.07 -26.67
C LEU A 44 -1.94 3.06 -25.73
N ALA A 45 -1.16 3.97 -25.17
CA ALA A 45 -1.64 5.06 -24.34
C ALA A 45 -2.19 6.22 -25.19
N ILE A 46 -3.28 5.99 -25.93
CA ILE A 46 -3.98 7.01 -26.72
C ILE A 46 -5.31 7.27 -26.03
N ALA A 47 -5.55 8.53 -25.65
CA ALA A 47 -6.85 8.97 -25.13
C ALA A 47 -7.93 8.91 -26.25
N PRO A 48 -9.23 8.81 -25.90
CA PRO A 48 -10.33 8.84 -26.88
C PRO A 48 -10.34 10.11 -27.75
N SER A 49 -9.72 11.19 -27.27
CA SER A 49 -9.48 12.42 -28.03
C SER A 49 -8.47 12.27 -29.18
N GLY A 50 -7.81 11.11 -29.31
CA GLY A 50 -6.74 10.88 -30.29
C GLY A 50 -5.38 11.45 -29.87
N ASN A 51 -5.30 12.12 -28.71
CA ASN A 51 -4.04 12.63 -28.16
C ASN A 51 -3.33 11.55 -27.32
N PRO A 52 -2.00 11.64 -27.14
CA PRO A 52 -1.29 10.79 -26.20
C PRO A 52 -1.90 10.94 -24.79
N PHE A 53 -2.24 9.82 -24.15
CA PHE A 53 -2.70 9.82 -22.77
C PHE A 53 -1.57 10.36 -21.86
N PRO A 54 -1.84 11.29 -20.93
CA PRO A 54 -0.82 11.85 -20.05
C PRO A 54 -0.38 10.82 -19.02
N VAL A 55 0.54 9.93 -19.42
CA VAL A 55 1.09 8.89 -18.54
C VAL A 55 2.07 9.52 -17.57
N PRO A 56 1.85 9.39 -16.24
CA PRO A 56 2.80 9.90 -15.26
C PRO A 56 4.05 9.02 -15.21
N ARG A 57 5.18 9.58 -14.77
CA ARG A 57 6.40 8.82 -14.55
C ARG A 57 6.33 7.87 -13.36
N LEU A 58 5.55 8.23 -12.36
CA LEU A 58 5.35 7.47 -11.13
C LEU A 58 3.96 7.82 -10.58
N VAL A 59 3.31 6.85 -9.95
CA VAL A 59 2.02 7.05 -9.27
C VAL A 59 2.19 6.85 -7.76
N ILE A 60 1.59 7.72 -6.96
CA ILE A 60 1.48 7.58 -5.51
C ILE A 60 0.05 7.11 -5.19
N ASP A 61 -0.09 5.95 -4.60
CA ASP A 61 -1.40 5.38 -4.25
C ASP A 61 -1.95 6.00 -2.96
N ARG A 62 -3.01 6.79 -3.11
CA ARG A 62 -3.78 7.43 -2.04
C ARG A 62 -5.28 7.16 -2.14
N HIS A 63 -5.70 6.24 -3.02
CA HIS A 63 -7.11 6.01 -3.27
C HIS A 63 -7.76 5.21 -2.13
N GLN A 64 -8.85 5.73 -1.56
CA GLN A 64 -9.55 5.06 -0.46
C GLN A 64 -10.38 3.84 -0.92
N ASP A 65 -10.92 3.89 -2.14
CA ASP A 65 -11.58 2.74 -2.73
C ASP A 65 -10.53 1.77 -3.31
N ARG A 66 -10.37 0.61 -2.66
CA ARG A 66 -9.33 -0.36 -3.02
C ARG A 66 -9.62 -1.10 -4.32
N GLN A 67 -10.87 -1.21 -4.73
CA GLN A 67 -11.20 -1.82 -6.03
C GLN A 67 -10.73 -0.90 -7.18
N ILE A 68 -11.01 0.39 -7.07
CA ILE A 68 -10.54 1.38 -8.05
C ILE A 68 -9.00 1.45 -8.04
N ALA A 69 -8.39 1.55 -6.86
CA ALA A 69 -6.93 1.58 -6.74
C ALA A 69 -6.27 0.36 -7.39
N ARG A 70 -6.78 -0.84 -7.12
CA ARG A 70 -6.29 -2.09 -7.70
C ARG A 70 -6.37 -2.08 -9.22
N ALA A 71 -7.50 -1.64 -9.79
CA ALA A 71 -7.68 -1.55 -11.24
C ALA A 71 -6.70 -0.55 -11.87
N VAL A 72 -6.57 0.65 -11.29
CA VAL A 72 -5.66 1.69 -11.77
C VAL A 72 -4.20 1.25 -11.67
N LEU A 73 -3.78 0.66 -10.55
CA LEU A 73 -2.42 0.15 -10.36
C LEU A 73 -2.10 -1.01 -11.32
N ALA A 74 -3.08 -1.84 -11.65
CA ALA A 74 -2.92 -2.88 -12.67
C ALA A 74 -2.71 -2.27 -14.07
N SER A 75 -3.47 -1.22 -14.41
CA SER A 75 -3.29 -0.48 -15.66
C SER A 75 -1.91 0.21 -15.70
N CYS A 76 -1.50 0.88 -14.61
CA CYS A 76 -0.17 1.48 -14.50
C CYS A 76 0.95 0.45 -14.75
N ARG A 77 0.82 -0.74 -14.15
CA ARG A 77 1.78 -1.83 -14.36
C ARG A 77 1.84 -2.26 -15.83
N ALA A 78 0.68 -2.39 -16.50
CA ALA A 78 0.63 -2.73 -17.92
C ALA A 78 1.25 -1.64 -18.83
N LEU A 79 1.26 -0.39 -18.38
CA LEU A 79 1.90 0.75 -19.04
C LEU A 79 3.38 0.93 -18.63
N GLY A 80 3.93 0.08 -17.77
CA GLY A 80 5.29 0.24 -17.25
C GLY A 80 5.48 1.38 -16.25
N VAL A 81 4.38 1.93 -15.70
CA VAL A 81 4.42 3.03 -14.73
C VAL A 81 4.60 2.45 -13.31
N PRO A 82 5.70 2.77 -12.63
CA PRO A 82 5.90 2.35 -11.24
C PRO A 82 4.95 3.08 -10.28
N ALA A 83 4.66 2.44 -9.15
CA ALA A 83 3.83 3.04 -8.13
C ALA A 83 4.50 2.99 -6.75
N LEU A 84 4.39 4.08 -6.00
CA LEU A 84 4.64 4.12 -4.56
C LEU A 84 3.33 3.72 -3.86
N SER A 85 3.29 2.52 -3.31
CA SER A 85 2.06 1.91 -2.82
C SER A 85 2.28 1.02 -1.60
N ALA A 86 1.20 0.46 -1.08
CA ALA A 86 1.24 -0.52 0.01
C ALA A 86 1.57 -1.96 -0.48
N GLY A 87 2.17 -2.12 -1.65
CA GLY A 87 2.61 -3.41 -2.16
C GLY A 87 1.48 -4.43 -2.25
N VAL A 88 1.62 -5.58 -1.58
CA VAL A 88 0.58 -6.63 -1.54
C VAL A 88 -0.75 -6.08 -1.03
N ALA A 89 -0.75 -5.23 -0.01
CA ALA A 89 -1.98 -4.65 0.54
C ALA A 89 -2.67 -3.65 -0.41
N ALA A 90 -1.96 -3.10 -1.38
CA ALA A 90 -2.55 -2.20 -2.38
C ALA A 90 -3.45 -2.92 -3.38
N THR A 91 -3.13 -4.17 -3.72
CA THR A 91 -3.77 -4.93 -4.80
C THR A 91 -4.42 -6.24 -4.35
N GLY A 92 -4.08 -6.73 -3.16
CA GLY A 92 -4.63 -7.92 -2.54
C GLY A 92 -5.73 -7.63 -1.52
N ASP A 93 -6.09 -8.66 -0.80
CA ASP A 93 -6.99 -8.62 0.34
C ASP A 93 -6.25 -8.97 1.66
N ARG A 94 -6.99 -9.05 2.78
CA ARG A 94 -6.40 -9.43 4.07
C ARG A 94 -5.82 -10.85 4.11
N LEU A 95 -6.31 -11.75 3.27
CA LEU A 95 -5.75 -13.10 3.19
C LEU A 95 -4.40 -13.08 2.49
N ASP A 96 -4.24 -12.29 1.42
CA ASP A 96 -2.97 -12.08 0.74
C ASP A 96 -1.94 -11.44 1.68
N VAL A 97 -2.35 -10.40 2.43
CA VAL A 97 -1.53 -9.76 3.46
C VAL A 97 -1.13 -10.77 4.54
N ALA A 98 -2.09 -11.52 5.07
CA ALA A 98 -1.83 -12.53 6.09
C ALA A 98 -0.84 -13.60 5.60
N SER A 99 -0.96 -14.02 4.36
CA SER A 99 -0.07 -15.01 3.73
C SER A 99 1.35 -14.45 3.53
N ALA A 100 1.48 -13.21 3.07
CA ALA A 100 2.77 -12.55 2.91
C ALA A 100 3.51 -12.37 4.24
N LEU A 101 2.81 -11.92 5.29
CA LEU A 101 3.38 -11.79 6.64
C LEU A 101 3.81 -13.14 7.21
N ALA A 102 2.99 -14.19 7.03
CA ALA A 102 3.31 -15.54 7.48
C ALA A 102 4.56 -16.12 6.78
N ALA A 103 4.68 -15.91 5.47
CA ALA A 103 5.83 -16.35 4.69
C ALA A 103 7.15 -15.73 5.18
N HIS A 104 7.08 -14.57 5.84
CA HIS A 104 8.23 -13.89 6.43
C HIS A 104 8.39 -14.14 7.94
N GLY A 105 7.57 -15.05 8.52
CA GLY A 105 7.66 -15.43 9.94
C GLY A 105 7.27 -14.33 10.92
N LEU A 106 6.51 -13.32 10.48
CA LEU A 106 6.09 -12.23 11.34
C LEU A 106 4.99 -12.68 12.31
N PRO A 107 5.12 -12.34 13.61
CA PRO A 107 4.10 -12.66 14.61
C PRO A 107 2.77 -11.97 14.27
N ARG A 108 1.70 -12.73 14.28
CA ARG A 108 0.32 -12.28 14.00
C ARG A 108 -0.68 -13.09 14.80
N PRO A 109 -1.93 -12.62 14.95
CA PRO A 109 -2.95 -13.36 15.66
C PRO A 109 -3.27 -14.68 14.94
N HIS A 110 -3.62 -15.70 15.70
CA HIS A 110 -4.24 -16.88 15.13
C HIS A 110 -5.51 -16.47 14.38
N SER A 111 -5.62 -16.88 13.12
CA SER A 111 -6.69 -16.46 12.23
C SER A 111 -7.23 -17.65 11.45
N ALA A 112 -8.54 -17.69 11.28
CA ALA A 112 -9.23 -18.68 10.46
C ALA A 112 -10.05 -18.01 9.37
N LEU A 113 -9.88 -18.44 8.12
CA LEU A 113 -10.75 -18.03 7.02
C LEU A 113 -12.12 -18.73 7.16
N CYS A 114 -13.17 -17.95 7.17
CA CYS A 114 -14.55 -18.42 7.28
C CYS A 114 -15.33 -18.03 6.04
N THR A 115 -16.02 -19.01 5.46
CA THR A 115 -16.81 -18.87 4.24
C THR A 115 -18.33 -18.98 4.50
N SER A 116 -18.72 -19.16 5.77
CA SER A 116 -20.10 -19.21 6.22
C SER A 116 -20.19 -18.76 7.68
N GLU A 117 -21.39 -18.37 8.10
CA GLU A 117 -21.71 -18.05 9.49
C GLU A 117 -21.35 -19.21 10.44
N GLU A 118 -21.74 -20.44 10.09
CA GLU A 118 -21.45 -21.62 10.92
C GLU A 118 -19.93 -21.83 11.09
N ALA A 119 -19.14 -21.66 10.01
CA ALA A 119 -17.68 -21.74 10.07
C ALA A 119 -17.11 -20.65 10.98
N ALA A 120 -17.64 -19.43 10.89
CA ALA A 120 -17.21 -18.32 11.72
C ALA A 120 -17.52 -18.54 13.22
N LEU A 121 -18.71 -19.03 13.54
CA LEU A 121 -19.08 -19.40 14.93
C LEU A 121 -18.19 -20.53 15.48
N LYS A 122 -17.84 -21.52 14.66
CA LYS A 122 -16.87 -22.56 15.05
C LYS A 122 -15.48 -21.96 15.30
N ALA A 123 -15.04 -21.04 14.45
CA ALA A 123 -13.76 -20.36 14.60
C ALA A 123 -13.72 -19.49 15.87
N VAL A 124 -14.80 -18.77 16.20
CA VAL A 124 -14.91 -18.02 17.45
C VAL A 124 -14.78 -18.94 18.67
N ARG A 125 -15.48 -20.08 18.66
CA ARG A 125 -15.38 -21.06 19.77
C ARG A 125 -13.98 -21.63 19.92
N PHE A 126 -13.28 -21.85 18.80
CA PHE A 126 -11.92 -22.38 18.80
C PHE A 126 -10.89 -21.32 19.25
N SER A 127 -11.01 -20.08 18.76
CA SER A 127 -10.10 -18.98 19.09
C SER A 127 -10.32 -18.43 20.50
N GLY A 128 -11.52 -18.64 21.06
CA GLY A 128 -11.96 -18.01 22.30
C GLY A 128 -12.38 -16.54 22.11
N LEU A 129 -13.01 -15.99 23.13
CA LEU A 129 -13.43 -14.57 23.19
C LEU A 129 -12.52 -13.80 24.16
N PRO A 130 -12.25 -12.52 23.88
CA PRO A 130 -12.72 -11.77 22.73
C PRO A 130 -12.01 -12.20 21.42
N ALA A 131 -12.72 -12.07 20.31
CA ALA A 131 -12.21 -12.29 18.96
C ALA A 131 -12.50 -11.09 18.06
N THR A 132 -11.96 -11.05 16.87
CA THR A 132 -12.26 -10.00 15.89
C THR A 132 -12.62 -10.64 14.53
N LEU A 133 -13.74 -10.22 13.99
CA LEU A 133 -14.09 -10.50 12.60
C LEU A 133 -13.43 -9.45 11.71
N MET A 134 -12.53 -9.88 10.85
CA MET A 134 -11.85 -9.04 9.86
C MET A 134 -12.45 -9.33 8.48
N PRO A 135 -13.20 -8.39 7.88
CA PRO A 135 -13.62 -8.50 6.48
C PRO A 135 -12.40 -8.67 5.57
N LEU A 136 -12.51 -9.42 4.46
CA LEU A 136 -11.37 -9.59 3.56
C LEU A 136 -11.00 -8.29 2.85
N ASP A 137 -11.99 -7.42 2.59
CA ASP A 137 -11.71 -6.13 1.99
C ASP A 137 -10.80 -5.27 2.89
N MET A 138 -9.85 -4.55 2.28
CA MET A 138 -8.91 -3.68 3.00
C MET A 138 -9.52 -2.32 3.39
N LYS A 139 -10.81 -2.10 3.13
CA LYS A 139 -11.52 -0.85 3.42
C LYS A 139 -12.20 -0.88 4.79
N SER A 140 -12.80 -2.00 5.12
CA SER A 140 -13.61 -2.16 6.33
C SER A 140 -12.72 -2.51 7.52
N GLY A 141 -12.89 -1.83 8.65
CA GLY A 141 -12.22 -2.17 9.90
C GLY A 141 -12.67 -3.51 10.49
N GLY A 142 -11.92 -4.03 11.43
CA GLY A 142 -12.29 -5.21 12.21
C GLY A 142 -13.48 -4.95 13.13
N ILE A 143 -14.31 -5.95 13.34
CA ILE A 143 -15.47 -5.91 14.23
C ILE A 143 -15.15 -6.76 15.46
N ALA A 144 -15.10 -6.15 16.64
CA ALA A 144 -14.85 -6.87 17.89
C ALA A 144 -16.04 -7.74 18.27
N LEU A 145 -15.78 -8.99 18.57
CA LEU A 145 -16.72 -9.99 19.06
C LEU A 145 -16.35 -10.24 20.53
N LEU A 146 -17.07 -9.55 21.44
CA LEU A 146 -16.68 -9.52 22.84
C LEU A 146 -17.25 -10.69 23.63
N ASP A 147 -18.44 -11.16 23.24
CA ASP A 147 -19.18 -12.27 23.84
C ASP A 147 -19.91 -13.09 22.77
N GLN A 148 -20.51 -14.19 23.19
CA GLN A 148 -21.19 -15.14 22.29
C GLN A 148 -22.39 -14.48 21.57
N ASP A 149 -23.21 -13.72 22.31
CA ASP A 149 -24.42 -13.10 21.77
C ASP A 149 -24.08 -12.06 20.71
N THR A 150 -23.05 -11.23 20.98
CA THR A 150 -22.51 -10.27 20.00
C THR A 150 -21.98 -10.98 18.76
N ALA A 151 -21.27 -12.10 18.92
CA ALA A 151 -20.74 -12.86 17.80
C ALA A 151 -21.86 -13.42 16.92
N GLU A 152 -22.87 -14.04 17.50
CA GLU A 152 -24.02 -14.59 16.79
C GLU A 152 -24.78 -13.48 16.04
N ALA A 153 -25.12 -12.37 16.73
CA ALA A 153 -25.85 -11.27 16.12
C ALA A 153 -25.08 -10.62 14.93
N VAL A 154 -23.78 -10.40 15.07
CA VAL A 154 -22.94 -9.80 14.01
C VAL A 154 -22.83 -10.73 12.81
N LEU A 155 -22.62 -12.02 13.04
CA LEU A 155 -22.44 -13.00 11.96
C LEU A 155 -23.74 -13.25 11.22
N GLU A 156 -24.87 -13.41 11.92
CA GLU A 156 -26.22 -13.52 11.34
C GLU A 156 -26.56 -12.28 10.48
N HIS A 157 -26.34 -11.08 11.03
CA HIS A 157 -26.60 -9.84 10.32
C HIS A 157 -25.81 -9.75 9.00
N ARG A 158 -24.54 -10.16 9.02
CA ARG A 158 -23.71 -10.19 7.82
C ARG A 158 -24.17 -11.24 6.80
N ALA A 159 -24.59 -12.41 7.26
CA ALA A 159 -25.11 -13.46 6.40
C ALA A 159 -26.40 -13.03 5.68
N VAL A 160 -27.29 -12.34 6.39
CA VAL A 160 -28.58 -11.88 5.84
C VAL A 160 -28.41 -10.70 4.88
N LEU A 161 -27.59 -9.69 5.24
CA LEU A 161 -27.49 -8.44 4.47
C LEU A 161 -26.37 -8.42 3.44
N GLY A 162 -25.48 -9.38 3.46
CA GLY A 162 -24.17 -9.23 2.85
C GLY A 162 -23.95 -9.83 1.48
N GLY A 163 -24.75 -10.76 1.03
CA GLY A 163 -24.40 -11.56 -0.14
C GLY A 163 -23.09 -12.36 0.06
N SER A 164 -22.66 -13.08 -0.97
CA SER A 164 -21.52 -14.00 -0.89
C SER A 164 -20.19 -13.32 -0.52
N GLU A 165 -19.94 -12.11 -0.99
CA GLU A 165 -18.68 -11.39 -0.71
C GLU A 165 -18.56 -10.96 0.75
N ARG A 166 -19.67 -10.61 1.40
CA ARG A 166 -19.67 -10.22 2.82
C ARG A 166 -19.70 -11.39 3.80
N SER A 167 -19.98 -12.61 3.30
CA SER A 167 -19.89 -13.83 4.11
C SER A 167 -18.45 -14.25 4.36
N LEU A 168 -17.49 -13.77 3.54
CA LEU A 168 -16.09 -14.07 3.68
C LEU A 168 -15.42 -13.16 4.73
N GLY A 169 -14.61 -13.74 5.60
CA GLY A 169 -13.86 -13.01 6.60
C GLY A 169 -12.86 -13.87 7.34
N LEU A 170 -11.95 -13.21 8.05
CA LEU A 170 -11.05 -13.88 8.98
C LEU A 170 -11.59 -13.69 10.40
N ILE A 171 -11.69 -14.77 11.16
CA ILE A 171 -11.82 -14.66 12.62
C ILE A 171 -10.42 -14.68 13.21
N GLN A 172 -10.05 -13.59 13.89
CA GLN A 172 -8.77 -13.43 14.56
C GLN A 172 -8.95 -13.53 16.07
N ALA A 173 -8.04 -14.24 16.74
CA ALA A 173 -8.01 -14.30 18.20
C ALA A 173 -7.65 -12.95 18.81
N GLY A 174 -8.45 -12.49 19.77
CA GLY A 174 -8.28 -11.21 20.46
C GLY A 174 -9.10 -10.08 19.85
N ALA A 175 -9.17 -8.98 20.61
CA ALA A 175 -9.78 -7.71 20.19
C ALA A 175 -9.03 -6.57 20.92
N PRO A 176 -7.86 -6.14 20.40
CA PRO A 176 -7.03 -5.15 21.09
C PRO A 176 -7.74 -3.81 21.13
N THR A 177 -7.72 -3.20 22.31
CA THR A 177 -8.21 -1.84 22.53
C THR A 177 -7.25 -0.81 21.93
N ALA A 178 -7.67 0.46 21.87
CA ALA A 178 -6.80 1.54 21.40
C ALA A 178 -5.48 1.61 22.19
N HIS A 179 -5.50 1.42 23.51
CA HIS A 179 -4.30 1.41 24.36
C HIS A 179 -3.35 0.23 24.10
N GLN A 180 -3.81 -0.79 23.40
CA GLN A 180 -3.02 -1.98 23.09
C GLN A 180 -2.50 -1.98 21.67
N ARG A 181 -2.76 -0.95 20.87
CA ARG A 181 -2.35 -0.87 19.46
C ARG A 181 -1.72 0.47 19.11
N ALA A 182 -0.79 0.43 18.19
CA ALA A 182 -0.21 1.59 17.50
C ALA A 182 -0.32 1.39 16.00
N GLU A 183 -0.76 2.41 15.30
CA GLU A 183 -0.82 2.43 13.82
C GLU A 183 0.38 3.23 13.32
N ILE A 184 1.36 2.52 12.78
CA ILE A 184 2.68 3.07 12.42
C ILE A 184 2.74 3.25 10.91
N ILE A 185 2.88 4.50 10.47
CA ILE A 185 3.08 4.83 9.06
C ILE A 185 4.52 4.56 8.68
N VAL A 186 4.71 3.67 7.71
CA VAL A 186 6.01 3.31 7.15
C VAL A 186 6.13 3.86 5.74
N ILE A 187 7.21 4.59 5.48
CA ILE A 187 7.52 5.17 4.17
C ILE A 187 8.94 4.78 3.79
N ASP A 188 9.11 4.21 2.60
CA ASP A 188 10.39 3.74 2.07
C ASP A 188 11.15 2.85 3.08
N GLY A 189 10.40 1.94 3.72
CA GLY A 189 10.92 0.98 4.70
C GLY A 189 11.26 1.56 6.08
N ARG A 190 10.87 2.79 6.40
CA ARG A 190 11.14 3.46 7.68
C ARG A 190 9.87 3.89 8.39
N ALA A 191 9.77 3.58 9.67
CA ALA A 191 8.72 4.10 10.54
C ALA A 191 8.84 5.62 10.66
N THR A 192 7.83 6.35 10.18
CA THR A 192 7.88 7.82 10.00
C THR A 192 6.96 8.55 10.97
N ALA A 193 5.76 8.04 11.19
CA ALA A 193 4.76 8.67 12.05
C ALA A 193 3.80 7.64 12.67
N LEU A 194 3.02 8.09 13.66
CA LEU A 194 1.86 7.37 14.20
C LEU A 194 0.59 7.99 13.65
N GLU A 195 -0.37 7.16 13.23
CA GLU A 195 -1.73 7.64 12.93
C GLU A 195 -2.42 8.15 14.21
N PRO A 196 -3.38 9.09 14.07
CA PRO A 196 -4.17 9.59 15.19
C PRO A 196 -4.92 8.46 15.91
N GLY A 197 -4.99 8.52 17.25
CA GLY A 197 -5.65 7.50 18.07
C GLY A 197 -4.78 6.29 18.43
N SER A 198 -3.50 6.34 18.13
CA SER A 198 -2.51 5.38 18.61
C SER A 198 -2.12 5.68 20.06
N ASP A 199 -2.60 4.88 21.00
CA ASP A 199 -2.33 5.10 22.45
C ASP A 199 -1.21 4.17 22.98
N LEU A 200 -0.83 3.15 22.23
CA LEU A 200 0.29 2.29 22.59
C LEU A 200 1.61 3.06 22.38
N ALA A 201 2.47 3.03 23.41
CA ALA A 201 3.81 3.58 23.28
C ALA A 201 4.60 2.88 22.17
N CYS A 202 4.92 3.59 21.10
CA CYS A 202 5.66 3.07 19.96
C CYS A 202 7.17 3.08 20.24
N GLY A 203 7.66 1.97 20.78
CA GLY A 203 9.09 1.75 21.03
C GLY A 203 9.85 1.24 19.81
N PRO A 204 11.17 0.98 19.99
CA PRO A 204 11.99 0.43 18.89
C PRO A 204 11.54 -0.93 18.36
N VAL A 205 10.87 -1.73 19.20
CA VAL A 205 10.39 -3.08 18.81
C VAL A 205 9.20 -2.97 17.87
N GLU A 206 8.21 -2.13 18.22
CA GLU A 206 7.03 -1.88 17.39
C GLU A 206 7.42 -1.27 16.04
N ARG A 207 8.33 -0.30 16.03
CA ARG A 207 8.82 0.32 14.80
C ARG A 207 9.47 -0.69 13.87
N ARG A 208 10.37 -1.51 14.40
CA ARG A 208 11.06 -2.56 13.64
C ARG A 208 10.08 -3.57 13.06
N MET A 209 9.09 -4.00 13.85
CA MET A 209 8.03 -4.90 13.40
C MET A 209 7.22 -4.29 12.24
N ALA A 210 6.86 -3.02 12.31
CA ALA A 210 6.16 -2.31 11.24
C ALA A 210 7.04 -2.21 9.97
N GLU A 211 8.32 -1.92 10.11
CA GLU A 211 9.28 -1.86 8.99
C GLU A 211 9.49 -3.24 8.34
N GLU A 212 9.55 -4.29 9.13
CA GLU A 212 9.63 -5.68 8.63
C GLU A 212 8.34 -6.10 7.92
N ALA A 213 7.17 -5.72 8.45
CA ALA A 213 5.89 -5.95 7.81
C ALA A 213 5.79 -5.21 6.47
N ALA A 214 6.17 -3.94 6.40
CA ALA A 214 6.22 -3.18 5.16
C ALA A 214 7.14 -3.85 4.12
N ARG A 215 8.30 -4.34 4.54
CA ARG A 215 9.23 -5.08 3.67
C ARG A 215 8.63 -6.39 3.18
N ALA A 216 7.98 -7.18 4.04
CA ALA A 216 7.29 -8.41 3.67
C ALA A 216 6.20 -8.18 2.62
N LEU A 217 5.50 -7.07 2.73
CA LEU A 217 4.46 -6.64 1.79
C LEU A 217 5.00 -5.95 0.54
N ARG A 218 6.30 -5.66 0.45
CA ARG A 218 6.91 -4.81 -0.59
C ARG A 218 6.24 -3.45 -0.68
N ALA A 219 5.93 -2.88 0.48
CA ALA A 219 5.20 -1.63 0.59
C ALA A 219 6.16 -0.46 0.72
N ASP A 220 5.93 0.58 -0.09
CA ASP A 220 6.66 1.85 -0.02
C ASP A 220 5.92 2.88 0.84
N LEU A 221 4.59 2.75 0.96
CA LEU A 221 3.72 3.63 1.75
C LEU A 221 2.58 2.80 2.34
N VAL A 222 2.56 2.62 3.65
CA VAL A 222 1.59 1.77 4.35
C VAL A 222 1.50 2.16 5.82
N ALA A 223 0.33 2.01 6.45
CA ALA A 223 0.26 1.95 7.90
C ALA A 223 0.15 0.49 8.37
N VAL A 224 0.88 0.16 9.41
CA VAL A 224 0.90 -1.15 10.04
C VAL A 224 0.39 -1.00 11.46
N THR A 225 -0.69 -1.68 11.77
CA THR A 225 -1.19 -1.77 13.14
C THR A 225 -0.41 -2.85 13.88
N VAL A 226 0.38 -2.43 14.84
CA VAL A 226 1.05 -3.32 15.79
C VAL A 226 0.24 -3.34 17.08
N ALA A 227 -0.07 -4.53 17.59
CA ALA A 227 -0.81 -4.69 18.83
C ALA A 227 -0.01 -5.49 19.86
N ARG A 228 -0.27 -5.23 21.15
CA ARG A 228 0.20 -6.05 22.28
C ARG A 228 -0.97 -6.81 22.89
N ILE A 229 -1.02 -8.10 22.57
CA ILE A 229 -1.93 -9.06 23.20
C ILE A 229 -1.07 -10.03 23.99
N GLY A 230 -0.93 -9.78 25.30
CA GLY A 230 0.08 -10.45 26.14
C GLY A 230 1.41 -9.69 26.17
N SER A 231 2.54 -10.41 26.19
CA SER A 231 3.89 -9.82 26.36
C SER A 231 4.52 -9.37 25.03
N GLU A 232 4.21 -10.06 23.95
CA GLU A 232 4.87 -9.85 22.65
C GLU A 232 4.03 -9.01 21.72
N PRO A 233 4.65 -8.09 20.96
CA PRO A 233 3.95 -7.35 19.92
C PRO A 233 3.69 -8.27 18.71
N ILE A 234 2.57 -8.01 18.03
CA ILE A 234 2.16 -8.73 16.82
C ILE A 234 1.70 -7.76 15.75
N VAL A 235 1.83 -8.12 14.47
CA VAL A 235 1.19 -7.39 13.36
C VAL A 235 -0.29 -7.73 13.37
N TRP A 236 -1.12 -6.74 13.68
CA TRP A 236 -2.56 -6.91 13.83
C TRP A 236 -3.33 -6.70 12.52
N ASP A 237 -3.08 -5.60 11.83
CA ASP A 237 -3.72 -5.22 10.56
C ASP A 237 -2.79 -4.32 9.76
N VAL A 238 -3.18 -4.03 8.52
CA VAL A 238 -2.44 -3.18 7.59
C VAL A 238 -3.41 -2.26 6.85
N HIS A 239 -3.08 -0.98 6.75
CA HIS A 239 -3.88 0.02 6.05
C HIS A 239 -3.13 0.55 4.82
N PRO A 240 -3.62 0.27 3.59
CA PRO A 240 -2.89 0.62 2.37
C PRO A 240 -2.94 2.10 1.99
N ALA A 241 -3.84 2.88 2.56
CA ALA A 241 -3.96 4.31 2.32
C ALA A 241 -4.11 5.07 3.65
N PRO A 242 -3.01 5.19 4.44
CA PRO A 242 -3.05 5.75 5.78
C PRO A 242 -3.56 7.19 5.82
N ASP A 243 -4.31 7.53 6.87
CA ASP A 243 -4.65 8.91 7.18
C ASP A 243 -3.47 9.56 7.94
N PHE A 244 -2.97 10.68 7.44
CA PHE A 244 -1.84 11.35 8.05
C PHE A 244 -2.08 12.84 8.35
N ARG A 245 -3.32 13.29 8.31
CA ARG A 245 -3.67 14.69 8.60
C ARG A 245 -3.13 15.14 9.95
N ASP A 246 -3.38 14.34 10.97
CA ASP A 246 -3.01 14.62 12.36
C ASP A 246 -1.98 13.62 12.89
N ALA A 247 -1.21 12.99 11.98
CA ALA A 247 -0.23 11.99 12.35
C ALA A 247 0.89 12.60 13.20
N MET A 248 1.27 11.90 14.25
CA MET A 248 2.36 12.31 15.15
C MET A 248 3.71 11.87 14.58
N PRO A 249 4.63 12.78 14.24
CA PRO A 249 5.93 12.42 13.70
C PRO A 249 6.75 11.58 14.69
N ILE A 250 7.34 10.49 14.21
CA ILE A 250 8.39 9.73 14.89
C ILE A 250 9.76 10.17 14.38
N ALA A 251 9.82 10.59 13.12
CA ALA A 251 11.00 11.09 12.43
C ALA A 251 10.99 12.63 12.34
N VAL A 252 12.07 13.20 11.80
CA VAL A 252 12.22 14.65 11.62
C VAL A 252 11.26 15.19 10.55
N LEU A 253 10.99 14.40 9.51
CA LEU A 253 10.13 14.79 8.40
C LEU A 253 8.66 14.48 8.72
N THR A 254 7.77 15.33 8.26
CA THR A 254 6.35 15.02 8.18
C THR A 254 6.12 13.88 7.18
N VAL A 255 4.95 13.24 7.23
CA VAL A 255 4.58 12.17 6.28
C VAL A 255 4.65 12.66 4.83
N ALA A 256 4.12 13.86 4.56
CA ALA A 256 4.14 14.44 3.22
C ALA A 256 5.56 14.69 2.69
N GLU A 257 6.45 15.23 3.53
CA GLU A 257 7.86 15.46 3.19
C GLU A 257 8.62 14.13 2.99
N ALA A 258 8.36 13.13 3.83
CA ALA A 258 8.97 11.81 3.69
C ALA A 258 8.55 11.12 2.38
N VAL A 259 7.27 11.21 2.00
CA VAL A 259 6.78 10.70 0.70
C VAL A 259 7.43 11.47 -0.46
N ALA A 260 7.50 12.81 -0.38
CA ALA A 260 8.16 13.61 -1.43
C ALA A 260 9.63 13.24 -1.58
N HIS A 261 10.33 12.98 -0.47
CA HIS A 261 11.71 12.51 -0.47
C HIS A 261 11.86 11.14 -1.14
N ALA A 262 11.01 10.17 -0.79
CA ALA A 262 10.98 8.84 -1.38
C ALA A 262 10.72 8.90 -2.90
N VAL A 263 9.77 9.75 -3.33
CA VAL A 263 9.49 10.00 -4.75
C VAL A 263 10.70 10.57 -5.46
N ALA A 264 11.34 11.60 -4.91
CA ALA A 264 12.54 12.21 -5.49
C ALA A 264 13.68 11.19 -5.63
N GLN A 265 13.87 10.32 -4.65
CA GLN A 265 14.87 9.27 -4.71
C GLN A 265 14.54 8.23 -5.80
N ARG A 266 13.27 7.81 -5.90
CA ARG A 266 12.82 6.86 -6.91
C ARG A 266 12.99 7.41 -8.34
N LEU A 267 12.64 8.68 -8.56
CA LEU A 267 12.83 9.35 -9.85
C LEU A 267 14.30 9.40 -10.25
N ARG A 268 15.20 9.77 -9.33
CA ARG A 268 16.66 9.76 -9.59
C ARG A 268 17.18 8.36 -9.95
N THR A 269 16.70 7.33 -9.30
CA THR A 269 17.08 5.94 -9.60
C THR A 269 16.62 5.53 -11.01
N MET A 270 15.41 5.94 -11.41
CA MET A 270 14.88 5.69 -12.74
C MET A 270 15.70 6.41 -13.82
N ASP A 271 16.08 7.67 -13.59
CA ASP A 271 16.93 8.44 -14.52
C ASP A 271 18.30 7.78 -14.70
N ALA A 272 18.92 7.35 -13.60
CA ALA A 272 20.20 6.65 -13.64
C ALA A 272 20.13 5.31 -14.40
N ALA A 273 19.04 4.56 -14.23
CA ALA A 273 18.80 3.30 -14.92
C ALA A 273 18.60 3.53 -16.44
N SER A 274 17.84 4.58 -16.81
CA SER A 274 17.65 4.96 -18.23
C SER A 274 18.98 5.33 -18.89
N LEU A 275 19.78 6.17 -18.25
CA LEU A 275 21.11 6.55 -18.76
C LEU A 275 22.04 5.34 -18.91
N ALA A 276 22.01 4.41 -17.95
CA ALA A 276 22.83 3.19 -18.05
C ALA A 276 22.39 2.28 -19.20
N GLN A 277 21.09 2.21 -19.46
CA GLN A 277 20.52 1.46 -20.57
C GLN A 277 20.89 2.07 -21.92
N ASP A 278 20.82 3.41 -22.04
CA ASP A 278 21.24 4.15 -23.22
C ASP A 278 22.75 3.96 -23.48
N LEU A 279 23.60 4.11 -22.48
CA LEU A 279 25.03 3.86 -22.59
C LEU A 279 25.34 2.40 -22.96
N GLY A 280 24.62 1.43 -22.39
CA GLY A 280 24.75 0.02 -22.75
C GLY A 280 24.38 -0.27 -24.19
N SER A 281 23.35 0.40 -24.73
CA SER A 281 22.96 0.29 -26.15
C SER A 281 24.02 0.90 -27.11
N TRP A 282 24.67 1.98 -26.72
CA TRP A 282 25.78 2.58 -27.49
C TRP A 282 27.02 1.68 -27.50
N ILE A 283 27.35 1.03 -26.41
CA ILE A 283 28.48 0.08 -26.33
C ILE A 283 28.21 -1.22 -27.13
N ALA A 284 26.95 -1.63 -27.25
CA ALA A 284 26.56 -2.82 -28.01
C ALA A 284 26.56 -2.62 -29.55
N ILE A 285 26.63 -1.38 -30.04
CA ILE A 285 26.60 -1.04 -31.46
C ILE A 285 28.04 -1.09 -32.09
N THR A 286 29.08 -1.35 -31.30
CA THR A 286 30.44 -1.38 -31.85
C THR A 286 31.14 -2.70 -31.53
N PRO A 287 31.02 -3.74 -32.36
CA PRO A 287 32.21 -4.27 -33.02
C PRO A 287 32.05 -4.85 -34.43
N GLU A 288 31.06 -4.56 -35.23
CA GLU A 288 30.94 -5.14 -36.56
C GLU A 288 30.93 -4.13 -37.75
N GLY A 289 31.47 -2.93 -37.58
CA GLY A 289 31.41 -1.91 -38.62
C GLY A 289 32.70 -1.13 -38.89
N VAL A 290 33.86 -1.56 -38.40
CA VAL A 290 35.13 -0.92 -38.72
C VAL A 290 36.11 -2.00 -39.27
N HIS A 291 35.82 -2.44 -40.45
CA HIS A 291 36.85 -3.03 -41.33
C HIS A 291 36.97 -2.15 -42.56
N ASP A 292 38.22 -1.69 -42.72
CA ASP A 292 38.83 -1.19 -43.94
C ASP A 292 38.33 0.16 -44.47
N ASP A 293 39.08 1.21 -44.22
CA ASP A 293 39.69 2.08 -45.23
C ASP A 293 40.27 3.34 -44.58
N ILE A 294 41.33 3.17 -43.80
CA ILE A 294 42.27 4.27 -43.57
C ILE A 294 43.57 3.92 -44.30
N VAL A 295 43.62 4.22 -45.59
CA VAL A 295 44.87 4.30 -46.36
C VAL A 295 45.51 5.64 -46.02
N ILE A 296 46.46 5.62 -45.11
CA ILE A 296 47.37 6.75 -44.90
C ILE A 296 48.30 6.78 -46.10
N ARG A 297 48.13 7.76 -47.00
CA ARG A 297 49.17 8.12 -47.99
C ARG A 297 50.10 9.12 -47.31
N ALA A 298 51.40 8.72 -47.33
CA ALA A 298 52.54 9.54 -46.98
C ALA A 298 52.72 10.71 -47.94
#